data_e478f6051019b71b403ce5541923c70e
#
_entry.id   e478f6051019b71b403ce5541923c70e
#
_cell.length_a   1.000
_cell.length_b   1.000
_cell.length_c   1.000
_cell.angle_alpha   90.00
_cell.angle_beta   90.00
_cell.angle_gamma   90.00
#
_symmetry.space_group_name_H-M   'P 1'
#
loop_
_entity.id
_entity.type
_entity.pdbx_description
1 polymer ?
#
loop_
_entity_poly.entity_id
_entity_poly.type
_entity_poly.pdbx_seq_one_letter_code
_entity_poly.pdbx_strand_id
1 'polypeptide(L)'
;MIYGISILLLFSPIFVSLCATEGYNQFLWPGDAPGEVPGEVGEETVEVKGVKRVSNVTKPTLTYYLSDSAKAKGTTVIVCPGGAYQILAIEHEGEDVCKWLNELGVHAVLLKYRVPRRKNREPHAAPLQDAQRAMSLVRLAGKSWNVPLTKLGILGFSAGGNLAVMTATSFHNRTYEKVDSSDELSCRPDFAIPLYPAYLLDEQTKNRLAPHINITKECPPFFFAHTGDDRIPAEGSVLIYLALEKAGVEGSELHVYPFGGHGYGLRKTKNPVSQWPDRAEAWMRSLKLLD
;
A
#
# COMPACT_ATOMS: atom_id res chain seq x y z
N MET A 1 -27.92 26.28 48.87
CA MET A 1 -27.98 26.52 47.44
C MET A 1 -26.55 26.53 46.94
N ILE A 2 -26.10 25.44 46.33
CA ILE A 2 -24.73 25.30 45.76
C ILE A 2 -24.91 25.29 44.23
N TYR A 3 -24.45 26.33 43.57
CA TYR A 3 -24.46 26.42 42.10
C TYR A 3 -23.26 25.66 41.54
N GLY A 4 -23.53 24.56 40.86
CA GLY A 4 -22.52 23.82 40.08
C GLY A 4 -22.26 24.56 38.78
N ILE A 5 -21.02 24.96 38.54
CA ILE A 5 -20.55 25.52 37.26
C ILE A 5 -20.11 24.34 36.39
N SER A 6 -20.89 24.02 35.33
CA SER A 6 -20.50 23.09 34.29
C SER A 6 -19.54 23.79 33.33
N ILE A 7 -18.29 23.39 33.33
CA ILE A 7 -17.29 23.83 32.32
C ILE A 7 -17.50 23.00 31.05
N LEU A 8 -18.04 23.62 30.03
CA LEU A 8 -18.16 23.07 28.69
C LEU A 8 -16.81 23.22 27.99
N LEU A 9 -16.03 22.12 27.91
CA LEU A 9 -14.81 22.09 27.12
C LEU A 9 -15.18 22.07 25.64
N LEU A 10 -15.11 23.22 24.99
CA LEU A 10 -15.19 23.36 23.54
C LEU A 10 -13.90 22.83 22.92
N PHE A 11 -13.94 21.61 22.38
CA PHE A 11 -12.91 21.13 21.47
C PHE A 11 -13.02 21.91 20.16
N SER A 12 -12.14 22.88 19.97
CA SER A 12 -11.97 23.60 18.71
C SER A 12 -11.25 22.66 17.73
N PRO A 13 -11.79 22.36 16.54
CA PRO A 13 -11.04 21.64 15.55
C PRO A 13 -9.90 22.54 15.07
N ILE A 14 -8.67 22.12 15.29
CA ILE A 14 -7.50 22.77 14.72
C ILE A 14 -7.54 22.51 13.21
N PHE A 15 -8.01 23.50 12.45
CA PHE A 15 -7.82 23.54 11.01
C PHE A 15 -6.34 23.82 10.74
N VAL A 16 -5.56 22.76 10.51
CA VAL A 16 -4.23 22.88 9.94
C VAL A 16 -4.39 23.13 8.45
N SER A 17 -4.17 24.39 8.06
CA SER A 17 -4.01 24.76 6.65
C SER A 17 -2.71 24.11 6.17
N LEU A 18 -2.82 22.98 5.45
CA LEU A 18 -1.68 22.28 4.88
C LEU A 18 -1.23 23.00 3.61
N CYS A 19 -0.19 23.81 3.73
CA CYS A 19 0.66 24.16 2.59
C CYS A 19 1.48 22.91 2.23
N ALA A 20 1.21 22.32 1.06
CA ALA A 20 1.81 21.08 0.60
C ALA A 20 3.27 21.29 0.19
N THR A 21 4.25 20.80 0.97
CA THR A 21 5.60 20.44 0.48
C THR A 21 6.38 19.50 1.42
N GLU A 22 5.93 19.25 2.65
CA GLU A 22 6.54 18.23 3.53
C GLU A 22 5.48 17.27 4.04
N GLY A 23 5.73 15.97 3.87
CA GLY A 23 4.78 14.91 4.19
C GLY A 23 4.32 14.94 5.65
N TYR A 24 3.03 15.14 5.86
CA TYR A 24 2.41 14.98 7.19
C TYR A 24 2.42 13.51 7.60
N ASN A 25 2.95 13.21 8.79
CA ASN A 25 3.00 11.87 9.34
C ASN A 25 1.85 11.62 10.33
N GLN A 26 1.16 10.50 10.15
CA GLN A 26 0.11 10.03 11.04
C GLN A 26 0.42 8.61 11.54
N PHE A 27 0.35 8.36 12.84
CA PHE A 27 0.36 6.99 13.37
C PHE A 27 -0.91 6.23 12.95
N LEU A 28 -0.75 4.95 12.60
CA LEU A 28 -1.91 4.11 12.25
C LEU A 28 -2.77 3.77 13.47
N TRP A 29 -2.13 3.53 14.59
CA TRP A 29 -2.77 3.04 15.80
C TRP A 29 -2.70 4.10 16.90
N PRO A 30 -3.78 4.31 17.67
CA PRO A 30 -3.80 5.29 18.76
C PRO A 30 -2.93 4.87 19.97
N GLY A 31 -2.52 3.61 20.00
CA GLY A 31 -1.64 3.00 20.98
C GLY A 31 -0.74 1.97 20.32
N ASP A 32 -0.46 0.87 21.01
CA ASP A 32 0.29 -0.24 20.43
C ASP A 32 -0.51 -0.91 19.31
N ALA A 33 0.18 -1.34 18.26
CA ALA A 33 -0.45 -2.03 17.14
C ALA A 33 -0.97 -3.41 17.56
N PRO A 34 -2.09 -3.90 16.98
CA PRO A 34 -2.68 -5.16 17.37
C PRO A 34 -1.70 -6.34 17.31
N GLY A 35 -1.56 -7.04 18.45
CA GLY A 35 -0.68 -8.20 18.59
C GLY A 35 0.81 -7.87 18.55
N GLU A 36 1.20 -6.63 18.76
CA GLU A 36 2.59 -6.27 19.04
C GLU A 36 2.98 -6.76 20.44
N VAL A 37 4.17 -7.35 20.55
CA VAL A 37 4.71 -7.83 21.82
C VAL A 37 5.89 -6.94 22.22
N PRO A 38 5.82 -6.24 23.36
CA PRO A 38 6.91 -5.38 23.82
C PRO A 38 8.23 -6.15 23.91
N GLY A 39 9.29 -5.59 23.31
CA GLY A 39 10.64 -6.17 23.33
C GLY A 39 10.89 -7.32 22.34
N GLU A 40 9.90 -7.76 21.57
CA GLU A 40 10.10 -8.76 20.50
C GLU A 40 10.94 -8.19 19.34
N VAL A 41 10.75 -6.92 19.05
CA VAL A 41 11.45 -6.18 17.99
C VAL A 41 12.27 -5.08 18.64
N GLY A 42 13.51 -4.89 18.16
CA GLY A 42 14.41 -3.83 18.63
C GLY A 42 13.94 -2.42 18.22
N GLU A 43 14.75 -1.43 18.51
CA GLU A 43 14.49 -0.04 18.13
C GLU A 43 14.47 0.14 16.60
N GLU A 44 13.61 1.03 16.11
CA GLU A 44 13.55 1.41 14.69
C GLU A 44 14.88 1.97 14.25
N THR A 45 15.42 1.48 13.14
CA THR A 45 16.68 1.94 12.57
C THR A 45 16.51 2.37 11.13
N VAL A 46 17.27 3.40 10.74
CA VAL A 46 17.36 3.89 9.37
C VAL A 46 18.79 3.72 8.87
N GLU A 47 18.96 2.97 7.81
CA GLU A 47 20.27 2.75 7.18
C GLU A 47 20.26 3.33 5.76
N VAL A 48 21.32 4.10 5.42
CA VAL A 48 21.53 4.65 4.08
C VAL A 48 22.82 4.05 3.50
N LYS A 49 22.67 2.96 2.75
CA LYS A 49 23.76 2.33 1.96
C LYS A 49 23.30 2.17 0.53
N GLY A 50 23.48 3.21 -0.26
CA GLY A 50 22.98 3.27 -1.65
C GLY A 50 21.46 3.47 -1.74
N VAL A 51 20.70 2.78 -0.89
CA VAL A 51 19.23 2.90 -0.77
C VAL A 51 18.88 3.05 0.70
N LYS A 52 18.04 4.03 1.03
CA LYS A 52 17.52 4.24 2.39
C LYS A 52 16.57 3.11 2.77
N ARG A 53 16.86 2.45 3.87
CA ARG A 53 16.08 1.33 4.43
C ARG A 53 15.66 1.64 5.86
N VAL A 54 14.46 1.20 6.21
CA VAL A 54 13.94 1.26 7.59
C VAL A 54 13.74 -0.16 8.10
N SER A 55 14.15 -0.44 9.31
CA SER A 55 13.95 -1.73 9.99
C SER A 55 13.32 -1.53 11.36
N ASN A 56 12.85 -2.62 11.95
CA ASN A 56 12.30 -2.66 13.31
C ASN A 56 11.15 -1.68 13.55
N VAL A 57 10.25 -1.57 12.56
CA VAL A 57 9.05 -0.76 12.68
C VAL A 57 8.03 -1.46 13.58
N THR A 58 7.77 -0.90 14.75
CA THR A 58 6.71 -1.32 15.70
C THR A 58 5.57 -0.32 15.74
N LYS A 59 5.85 0.94 15.36
CA LYS A 59 4.87 2.05 15.27
C LYS A 59 4.68 2.46 13.81
N PRO A 60 3.78 1.78 13.07
CA PRO A 60 3.54 2.07 11.67
C PRO A 60 2.92 3.46 11.47
N THR A 61 3.28 4.12 10.36
CA THR A 61 2.82 5.47 10.03
C THR A 61 2.39 5.61 8.59
N LEU A 62 1.54 6.60 8.34
CA LEU A 62 1.22 7.14 7.02
C LEU A 62 1.95 8.46 6.82
N THR A 63 2.62 8.62 5.68
CA THR A 63 3.16 9.91 5.24
C THR A 63 2.40 10.35 4.00
N TYR A 64 1.74 11.50 4.05
CA TYR A 64 0.90 11.99 2.98
C TYR A 64 1.68 12.87 2.00
N TYR A 65 1.63 12.53 0.73
CA TYR A 65 2.16 13.28 -0.41
C TYR A 65 0.97 13.73 -1.26
N LEU A 66 0.43 14.90 -0.97
CA LEU A 66 -0.72 15.41 -1.70
C LEU A 66 -0.24 16.09 -2.99
N SER A 67 -0.80 15.69 -4.11
CA SER A 67 -0.55 16.35 -5.39
C SER A 67 -1.10 17.77 -5.38
N ASP A 68 -0.49 18.67 -6.17
CA ASP A 68 -1.02 20.01 -6.38
C ASP A 68 -2.50 19.95 -6.78
N SER A 69 -3.32 20.76 -6.13
CA SER A 69 -4.77 20.80 -6.34
C SER A 69 -5.15 21.14 -7.79
N ALA A 70 -4.30 21.86 -8.52
CA ALA A 70 -4.51 22.13 -9.94
C ALA A 70 -4.42 20.88 -10.84
N LYS A 71 -3.71 19.85 -10.40
CA LYS A 71 -3.54 18.56 -11.12
C LYS A 71 -4.39 17.45 -10.56
N ALA A 72 -4.70 17.50 -9.26
CA ALA A 72 -5.34 16.41 -8.55
C ALA A 72 -6.77 16.15 -9.04
N LYS A 73 -7.11 14.87 -9.22
CA LYS A 73 -8.43 14.38 -9.68
C LYS A 73 -9.15 13.53 -8.63
N GLY A 74 -8.63 13.52 -7.40
CA GLY A 74 -9.20 12.75 -6.29
C GLY A 74 -8.78 11.28 -6.23
N THR A 75 -8.00 10.80 -7.18
CA THR A 75 -7.38 9.47 -7.06
C THR A 75 -6.23 9.52 -6.07
N THR A 76 -6.19 8.53 -5.21
CA THR A 76 -5.16 8.36 -4.17
C THR A 76 -4.59 6.95 -4.22
N VAL A 77 -3.29 6.79 -3.96
CA VAL A 77 -2.63 5.49 -3.91
C VAL A 77 -1.85 5.34 -2.61
N ILE A 78 -2.10 4.25 -1.88
CA ILE A 78 -1.24 3.85 -0.77
C ILE A 78 -0.06 3.08 -1.34
N VAL A 79 1.17 3.51 -1.01
CA VAL A 79 2.42 2.94 -1.50
C VAL A 79 3.05 2.08 -0.40
N CYS A 80 3.29 0.79 -0.72
CA CYS A 80 3.85 -0.22 0.16
C CYS A 80 5.24 -0.64 -0.33
N PRO A 81 6.35 -0.16 0.26
CA PRO A 81 7.70 -0.56 -0.13
C PRO A 81 7.96 -2.05 0.05
N GLY A 82 8.88 -2.62 -0.71
CA GLY A 82 9.38 -3.98 -0.52
C GLY A 82 10.41 -4.08 0.60
N GLY A 83 10.97 -5.29 0.76
CA GLY A 83 12.00 -5.58 1.75
C GLY A 83 11.81 -6.92 2.46
N ALA A 84 11.19 -7.89 1.78
CA ALA A 84 11.02 -9.28 2.25
C ALA A 84 10.30 -9.40 3.60
N TYR A 85 9.50 -8.41 4.00
CA TYR A 85 8.94 -8.28 5.35
C TYR A 85 9.98 -8.27 6.47
N GLN A 86 11.23 -7.90 6.16
CA GLN A 86 12.32 -7.73 7.12
C GLN A 86 12.70 -6.26 7.32
N ILE A 87 12.68 -5.51 6.23
CA ILE A 87 12.97 -4.08 6.17
C ILE A 87 11.98 -3.41 5.22
N LEU A 88 12.05 -2.07 5.11
CA LEU A 88 11.36 -1.29 4.09
C LEU A 88 12.39 -0.55 3.23
N ALA A 89 12.35 -0.76 1.92
CA ALA A 89 13.14 0.00 0.94
C ALA A 89 12.46 1.37 0.70
N ILE A 90 12.45 2.21 1.76
CA ILE A 90 11.54 3.34 1.94
C ILE A 90 11.70 4.44 0.89
N GLU A 91 12.90 4.61 0.34
CA GLU A 91 13.20 5.66 -0.64
C GLU A 91 12.72 5.26 -2.04
N HIS A 92 13.41 4.29 -2.69
CA HIS A 92 13.22 4.00 -4.12
C HIS A 92 11.93 3.22 -4.45
N GLU A 93 11.34 2.52 -3.46
CA GLU A 93 10.05 1.83 -3.58
C GLU A 93 8.93 2.51 -2.76
N GLY A 94 9.23 3.71 -2.23
CA GLY A 94 8.31 4.50 -1.42
C GLY A 94 8.30 5.97 -1.80
N GLU A 95 9.23 6.76 -1.26
CA GLU A 95 9.27 8.22 -1.41
C GLU A 95 9.31 8.66 -2.88
N ASP A 96 10.14 8.01 -3.72
CA ASP A 96 10.26 8.34 -5.14
C ASP A 96 8.98 7.99 -5.92
N VAL A 97 8.33 6.89 -5.54
CA VAL A 97 7.05 6.47 -6.13
C VAL A 97 5.93 7.45 -5.78
N CYS A 98 5.92 7.97 -4.55
CA CYS A 98 4.95 9.00 -4.15
C CYS A 98 5.13 10.28 -4.97
N LYS A 99 6.38 10.69 -5.25
CA LYS A 99 6.68 11.84 -6.12
C LYS A 99 6.20 11.61 -7.56
N TRP A 100 6.50 10.43 -8.13
CA TRP A 100 6.01 10.06 -9.46
C TRP A 100 4.49 10.11 -9.56
N LEU A 101 3.76 9.58 -8.58
CA LEU A 101 2.30 9.65 -8.54
C LEU A 101 1.80 11.10 -8.47
N ASN A 102 2.49 11.97 -7.71
CA ASN A 102 2.12 13.38 -7.66
C ASN A 102 2.31 14.11 -8.99
N GLU A 103 3.33 13.74 -9.79
CA GLU A 103 3.53 14.28 -11.14
C GLU A 103 2.34 13.93 -12.06
N LEU A 104 1.71 12.77 -11.86
CA LEU A 104 0.50 12.33 -12.56
C LEU A 104 -0.81 12.95 -12.03
N GLY A 105 -0.75 13.79 -11.00
CA GLY A 105 -1.94 14.35 -10.35
C GLY A 105 -2.62 13.42 -9.35
N VAL A 106 -1.95 12.36 -8.93
CA VAL A 106 -2.45 11.38 -7.97
C VAL A 106 -1.92 11.71 -6.58
N HIS A 107 -2.79 11.75 -5.57
CA HIS A 107 -2.34 11.79 -4.18
C HIS A 107 -1.68 10.46 -3.82
N ALA A 108 -0.58 10.53 -3.08
CA ALA A 108 0.11 9.33 -2.62
C ALA A 108 0.22 9.31 -1.10
N VAL A 109 0.14 8.13 -0.51
CA VAL A 109 0.29 7.93 0.93
C VAL A 109 1.28 6.80 1.15
N LEU A 110 2.46 7.12 1.66
CA LEU A 110 3.48 6.13 1.97
C LEU A 110 3.14 5.42 3.27
N LEU A 111 2.99 4.11 3.19
CA LEU A 111 2.76 3.26 4.36
C LEU A 111 4.09 2.67 4.86
N LYS A 112 4.57 3.18 6.01
CA LYS A 112 5.62 2.55 6.78
C LYS A 112 5.00 1.48 7.66
N TYR A 113 4.81 0.26 7.12
CA TYR A 113 4.19 -0.85 7.81
C TYR A 113 5.17 -1.61 8.70
N ARG A 114 4.65 -2.42 9.63
CA ARG A 114 5.43 -3.19 10.60
C ARG A 114 6.37 -4.21 9.97
N VAL A 115 7.65 -4.12 10.31
CA VAL A 115 8.73 -5.05 9.98
C VAL A 115 9.68 -5.15 11.18
N PRO A 116 10.44 -6.27 11.35
CA PRO A 116 10.40 -7.52 10.61
C PRO A 116 9.08 -8.30 10.84
N ARG A 117 8.86 -9.34 10.03
CA ARG A 117 7.74 -10.27 10.27
C ARG A 117 7.76 -10.78 11.71
N ARG A 118 6.59 -10.89 12.32
CA ARG A 118 6.45 -11.33 13.72
C ARG A 118 6.56 -12.85 13.82
N LYS A 119 7.16 -13.34 14.92
CA LYS A 119 7.34 -14.77 15.19
C LYS A 119 5.99 -15.50 15.24
N ASN A 120 5.97 -16.74 14.82
CA ASN A 120 4.80 -17.63 14.85
C ASN A 120 3.54 -17.08 14.14
N ARG A 121 3.72 -16.20 13.15
CA ARG A 121 2.66 -15.65 12.30
C ARG A 121 3.07 -15.69 10.83
N GLU A 122 2.07 -15.67 9.96
CA GLU A 122 2.32 -15.47 8.53
C GLU A 122 3.11 -14.16 8.30
N PRO A 123 4.05 -14.14 7.37
CA PRO A 123 4.92 -12.98 7.13
C PRO A 123 4.16 -11.68 6.91
N HIS A 124 3.00 -11.76 6.26
CA HIS A 124 2.13 -10.62 5.95
C HIS A 124 1.14 -10.25 7.07
N ALA A 125 1.01 -11.04 8.14
CA ALA A 125 -0.10 -10.89 9.10
C ALA A 125 -0.14 -9.49 9.76
N ALA A 126 0.95 -9.01 10.33
CA ALA A 126 1.01 -7.68 10.92
C ALA A 126 0.96 -6.56 9.85
N PRO A 127 1.72 -6.64 8.73
CA PRO A 127 1.58 -5.71 7.62
C PRO A 127 0.16 -5.61 7.05
N LEU A 128 -0.60 -6.71 6.95
CA LEU A 128 -1.97 -6.70 6.44
C LEU A 128 -2.93 -5.93 7.35
N GLN A 129 -2.79 -6.08 8.68
CA GLN A 129 -3.52 -5.25 9.63
C GLN A 129 -3.26 -3.77 9.39
N ASP A 130 -1.98 -3.41 9.22
CA ASP A 130 -1.57 -2.03 8.96
C ASP A 130 -2.14 -1.51 7.63
N ALA A 131 -2.10 -2.30 6.55
CA ALA A 131 -2.63 -1.91 5.25
C ALA A 131 -4.16 -1.77 5.27
N GLN A 132 -4.89 -2.69 5.90
CA GLN A 132 -6.35 -2.58 6.05
C GLN A 132 -6.74 -1.33 6.87
N ARG A 133 -6.00 -1.03 7.94
CA ARG A 133 -6.19 0.18 8.74
C ARG A 133 -5.88 1.44 7.93
N ALA A 134 -4.76 1.43 7.18
CA ALA A 134 -4.36 2.53 6.30
C ALA A 134 -5.46 2.89 5.30
N MET A 135 -6.06 1.89 4.63
CA MET A 135 -7.17 2.10 3.69
C MET A 135 -8.32 2.86 4.33
N SER A 136 -8.72 2.49 5.55
CA SER A 136 -9.81 3.13 6.28
C SER A 136 -9.48 4.55 6.71
N LEU A 137 -8.27 4.77 7.24
CA LEU A 137 -7.80 6.11 7.67
C LEU A 137 -7.68 7.08 6.49
N VAL A 138 -7.13 6.62 5.35
CA VAL A 138 -7.01 7.45 4.15
C VAL A 138 -8.38 7.78 3.58
N ARG A 139 -9.35 6.86 3.59
CA ARG A 139 -10.74 7.16 3.20
C ARG A 139 -11.38 8.21 4.12
N LEU A 140 -11.08 8.18 5.41
CA LEU A 140 -11.58 9.17 6.35
C LEU A 140 -10.93 10.54 6.09
N ALA A 141 -9.60 10.60 6.01
CA ALA A 141 -8.85 11.84 5.80
C ALA A 141 -9.20 12.49 4.45
N GLY A 142 -9.34 11.69 3.40
CA GLY A 142 -9.63 12.16 2.04
C GLY A 142 -10.97 12.87 1.87
N LYS A 143 -11.90 12.77 2.84
CA LYS A 143 -13.17 13.52 2.83
C LYS A 143 -12.98 15.02 3.06
N SER A 144 -11.89 15.41 3.72
CA SER A 144 -11.60 16.80 4.09
C SER A 144 -10.52 17.46 3.22
N TRP A 145 -9.99 16.80 2.19
CA TRP A 145 -9.00 17.37 1.30
C TRP A 145 -9.61 18.38 0.32
N ASN A 146 -8.81 19.34 -0.16
CA ASN A 146 -9.25 20.33 -1.14
C ASN A 146 -9.80 19.70 -2.42
N VAL A 147 -9.20 18.58 -2.84
CA VAL A 147 -9.75 17.68 -3.88
C VAL A 147 -10.15 16.39 -3.17
N PRO A 148 -11.44 16.14 -2.95
CA PRO A 148 -11.91 14.98 -2.20
C PRO A 148 -11.51 13.67 -2.87
N LEU A 149 -11.16 12.68 -2.06
CA LEU A 149 -10.84 11.34 -2.51
C LEU A 149 -12.04 10.70 -3.25
N THR A 150 -11.82 10.28 -4.49
CA THR A 150 -12.81 9.59 -5.33
C THR A 150 -12.50 8.11 -5.48
N LYS A 151 -11.21 7.76 -5.65
CA LYS A 151 -10.70 6.39 -5.82
C LYS A 151 -9.47 6.18 -4.94
N LEU A 152 -9.40 5.04 -4.29
CA LEU A 152 -8.28 4.67 -3.43
C LEU A 152 -7.67 3.35 -3.90
N GLY A 153 -6.48 3.41 -4.46
CA GLY A 153 -5.68 2.26 -4.86
C GLY A 153 -4.61 1.89 -3.85
N ILE A 154 -3.98 0.73 -4.10
CA ILE A 154 -2.81 0.27 -3.38
C ILE A 154 -1.73 -0.15 -4.37
N LEU A 155 -0.49 0.30 -4.17
CA LEU A 155 0.67 -0.03 -4.96
C LEU A 155 1.73 -0.63 -4.05
N GLY A 156 2.41 -1.67 -4.49
CA GLY A 156 3.48 -2.24 -3.70
C GLY A 156 4.50 -3.01 -4.50
N PHE A 157 5.68 -3.17 -3.93
CA PHE A 157 6.85 -3.80 -4.55
C PHE A 157 7.26 -5.05 -3.78
N SER A 158 7.57 -6.15 -4.46
CA SER A 158 8.10 -7.36 -3.82
C SER A 158 7.20 -7.85 -2.66
N ALA A 159 7.67 -7.82 -1.42
CA ALA A 159 6.85 -8.09 -0.24
C ALA A 159 5.69 -7.06 -0.09
N GLY A 160 5.94 -5.78 -0.39
CA GLY A 160 4.87 -4.77 -0.48
C GLY A 160 3.88 -5.04 -1.62
N GLY A 161 4.35 -5.66 -2.72
CA GLY A 161 3.49 -6.17 -3.80
C GLY A 161 2.59 -7.32 -3.33
N ASN A 162 3.14 -8.24 -2.53
CA ASN A 162 2.33 -9.25 -1.83
C ASN A 162 1.30 -8.59 -0.91
N LEU A 163 1.71 -7.58 -0.13
CA LEU A 163 0.81 -6.83 0.75
C LEU A 163 -0.33 -6.17 -0.03
N ALA A 164 -0.05 -5.60 -1.21
CA ALA A 164 -1.07 -5.04 -2.08
C ALA A 164 -2.07 -6.12 -2.56
N VAL A 165 -1.57 -7.30 -2.97
CA VAL A 165 -2.43 -8.46 -3.32
C VAL A 165 -3.26 -8.89 -2.12
N MET A 166 -2.65 -9.09 -0.95
CA MET A 166 -3.37 -9.52 0.26
C MET A 166 -4.46 -8.52 0.67
N THR A 167 -4.17 -7.22 0.61
CA THR A 167 -5.16 -6.17 0.91
C THR A 167 -6.33 -6.20 -0.07
N ALA A 168 -6.04 -6.42 -1.36
CA ALA A 168 -7.04 -6.43 -2.42
C ALA A 168 -7.84 -7.74 -2.53
N THR A 169 -7.45 -8.80 -1.81
CA THR A 169 -8.12 -10.11 -1.82
C THR A 169 -8.68 -10.53 -0.46
N SER A 170 -8.34 -9.81 0.63
CA SER A 170 -8.75 -10.13 2.01
C SER A 170 -9.57 -9.02 2.69
N PHE A 171 -10.18 -8.14 1.90
CA PHE A 171 -10.91 -6.96 2.40
C PHE A 171 -12.24 -7.28 3.07
N HIS A 172 -12.83 -8.46 2.83
CA HIS A 172 -14.08 -8.87 3.46
C HIS A 172 -13.96 -9.10 4.96
N ASN A 173 -12.78 -9.56 5.40
CA ASN A 173 -12.49 -9.86 6.78
C ASN A 173 -11.35 -8.99 7.29
N ARG A 174 -11.66 -8.08 8.21
CA ARG A 174 -10.64 -7.31 8.90
C ARG A 174 -9.86 -8.24 9.82
N THR A 175 -8.52 -8.18 9.75
CA THR A 175 -7.62 -9.09 10.49
C THR A 175 -7.25 -8.58 11.89
N TYR A 176 -7.96 -7.55 12.36
CA TYR A 176 -7.86 -6.98 13.70
C TYR A 176 -9.24 -6.53 14.16
N GLU A 177 -9.43 -6.38 15.47
CA GLU A 177 -10.65 -5.82 16.06
C GLU A 177 -10.75 -4.32 15.77
N LYS A 178 -11.97 -3.83 15.51
CA LYS A 178 -12.20 -2.40 15.26
C LYS A 178 -11.70 -1.55 16.42
N VAL A 179 -10.98 -0.48 16.09
CA VAL A 179 -10.34 0.41 17.07
C VAL A 179 -11.16 1.69 17.28
N ASP A 180 -11.66 2.25 16.17
CA ASP A 180 -12.46 3.49 16.19
C ASP A 180 -13.40 3.58 14.98
N SER A 181 -14.11 4.69 14.84
CA SER A 181 -15.09 4.91 13.77
C SER A 181 -14.49 4.90 12.35
N SER A 182 -13.18 5.09 12.18
CA SER A 182 -12.57 4.97 10.85
C SER A 182 -12.67 3.54 10.31
N ASP A 183 -12.70 2.54 11.19
CA ASP A 183 -12.82 1.12 10.83
C ASP A 183 -14.23 0.72 10.36
N GLU A 184 -15.21 1.62 10.41
CA GLU A 184 -16.48 1.46 9.71
C GLU A 184 -16.36 1.69 8.20
N LEU A 185 -15.30 2.38 7.75
CA LEU A 185 -15.02 2.59 6.34
C LEU A 185 -14.38 1.35 5.72
N SER A 186 -14.69 1.11 4.46
CA SER A 186 -14.16 -0.04 3.72
C SER A 186 -12.64 -0.03 3.63
N CYS A 187 -12.01 -1.18 3.87
CA CYS A 187 -10.59 -1.40 3.60
C CYS A 187 -10.32 -2.00 2.20
N ARG A 188 -11.35 -2.13 1.34
CA ARG A 188 -11.19 -2.61 -0.03
C ARG A 188 -10.55 -1.53 -0.90
N PRO A 189 -9.43 -1.78 -1.60
CA PRO A 189 -8.94 -0.86 -2.62
C PRO A 189 -9.85 -0.86 -3.85
N ASP A 190 -9.87 0.25 -4.59
CA ASP A 190 -10.60 0.37 -5.85
C ASP A 190 -9.80 -0.18 -7.03
N PHE A 191 -8.47 -0.28 -6.89
CA PHE A 191 -7.53 -0.92 -7.81
C PHE A 191 -6.23 -1.28 -7.09
N ALA A 192 -5.43 -2.19 -7.68
CA ALA A 192 -4.15 -2.61 -7.11
C ALA A 192 -3.03 -2.65 -8.16
N ILE A 193 -1.81 -2.24 -7.78
CA ILE A 193 -0.62 -2.20 -8.64
C ILE A 193 0.51 -2.98 -7.95
N PRO A 194 0.48 -4.32 -7.92
CA PRO A 194 1.58 -5.13 -7.40
C PRO A 194 2.69 -5.29 -8.43
N LEU A 195 3.89 -4.85 -8.07
CA LEU A 195 5.09 -4.91 -8.90
C LEU A 195 6.03 -6.00 -8.36
N TYR A 196 6.42 -6.93 -9.23
CA TYR A 196 7.23 -8.11 -8.88
C TYR A 196 6.88 -8.72 -7.52
N PRO A 197 5.57 -8.98 -7.28
CA PRO A 197 5.10 -9.41 -5.96
C PRO A 197 5.69 -10.76 -5.56
N ALA A 198 6.18 -10.85 -4.32
CA ALA A 198 6.71 -12.08 -3.74
C ALA A 198 5.61 -12.91 -3.07
N TYR A 199 5.93 -14.14 -2.64
CA TYR A 199 5.08 -15.00 -1.80
C TYR A 199 3.67 -15.28 -2.32
N LEU A 200 3.48 -15.28 -3.64
CA LEU A 200 2.18 -15.56 -4.26
C LEU A 200 1.93 -17.05 -4.49
N LEU A 201 2.99 -17.84 -4.57
CA LEU A 201 2.89 -19.27 -4.81
C LEU A 201 2.88 -20.06 -3.51
N ASP A 202 2.13 -21.15 -3.50
CA ASP A 202 2.16 -22.15 -2.44
C ASP A 202 3.59 -22.66 -2.22
N GLU A 203 4.04 -22.65 -0.98
CA GLU A 203 5.43 -22.94 -0.63
C GLU A 203 5.85 -24.38 -0.95
N GLN A 204 4.90 -25.32 -0.91
CA GLN A 204 5.16 -26.74 -1.12
C GLN A 204 5.16 -27.12 -2.61
N THR A 205 4.14 -26.66 -3.33
CA THR A 205 3.90 -27.11 -4.71
C THR A 205 4.53 -26.20 -5.77
N LYS A 206 4.67 -24.89 -5.46
CA LYS A 206 5.20 -23.83 -6.35
C LYS A 206 4.46 -23.66 -7.70
N ASN A 207 3.35 -24.36 -7.90
CA ASN A 207 2.57 -24.39 -9.14
C ASN A 207 1.12 -23.90 -9.01
N ARG A 208 0.74 -23.44 -7.84
CA ARG A 208 -0.57 -22.85 -7.53
C ARG A 208 -0.40 -21.66 -6.62
N LEU A 209 -1.46 -20.83 -6.52
CA LEU A 209 -1.48 -19.73 -5.59
C LEU A 209 -1.43 -20.20 -4.13
N ALA A 210 -0.83 -19.38 -3.29
CA ALA A 210 -0.82 -19.60 -1.85
C ALA A 210 -2.26 -19.70 -1.31
N PRO A 211 -2.55 -20.63 -0.38
CA PRO A 211 -3.93 -20.94 0.05
C PRO A 211 -4.71 -19.75 0.64
N HIS A 212 -4.00 -18.74 1.15
CA HIS A 212 -4.59 -17.54 1.73
C HIS A 212 -4.96 -16.45 0.71
N ILE A 213 -4.64 -16.64 -0.59
CA ILE A 213 -5.04 -15.73 -1.66
C ILE A 213 -6.39 -16.18 -2.21
N ASN A 214 -7.42 -15.39 -1.95
CA ASN A 214 -8.79 -15.70 -2.37
C ASN A 214 -9.27 -14.69 -3.43
N ILE A 215 -9.33 -15.12 -4.68
CA ILE A 215 -9.80 -14.30 -5.80
C ILE A 215 -11.30 -14.52 -6.00
N THR A 216 -12.06 -13.44 -5.89
CA THR A 216 -13.51 -13.40 -6.13
C THR A 216 -13.84 -12.29 -7.13
N LYS A 217 -15.06 -12.24 -7.62
CA LYS A 217 -15.53 -11.18 -8.52
C LYS A 217 -15.56 -9.77 -7.87
N GLU A 218 -15.53 -9.72 -6.54
CA GLU A 218 -15.47 -8.46 -5.80
C GLU A 218 -14.05 -7.90 -5.68
N CYS A 219 -13.02 -8.65 -6.08
CA CYS A 219 -11.67 -8.11 -6.17
C CYS A 219 -11.62 -6.91 -7.13
N PRO A 220 -10.77 -5.91 -6.87
CA PRO A 220 -10.59 -4.79 -7.79
C PRO A 220 -9.78 -5.22 -9.02
N PRO A 221 -9.71 -4.40 -10.09
CA PRO A 221 -8.76 -4.59 -11.17
C PRO A 221 -7.32 -4.44 -10.69
N PHE A 222 -6.41 -5.20 -11.31
CA PHE A 222 -4.99 -5.23 -10.99
C PHE A 222 -4.14 -4.84 -12.20
N PHE A 223 -3.04 -4.11 -11.95
CA PHE A 223 -1.94 -3.96 -12.90
C PHE A 223 -0.70 -4.62 -12.36
N PHE A 224 -0.13 -5.55 -13.13
CA PHE A 224 1.13 -6.23 -12.78
C PHE A 224 2.26 -5.85 -13.73
N ALA A 225 3.46 -5.66 -13.19
CA ALA A 225 4.70 -5.69 -13.95
C ALA A 225 5.71 -6.60 -13.24
N HIS A 226 6.26 -7.54 -14.00
CA HIS A 226 7.23 -8.54 -13.52
C HIS A 226 8.29 -8.80 -14.59
N THR A 227 9.43 -9.40 -14.25
CA THR A 227 10.44 -9.81 -15.23
C THR A 227 10.66 -11.33 -15.19
N GLY A 228 10.92 -11.91 -16.35
CA GLY A 228 11.14 -13.35 -16.49
C GLY A 228 12.48 -13.83 -15.93
N ASP A 229 13.43 -12.89 -15.72
CA ASP A 229 14.75 -13.16 -15.13
C ASP A 229 14.80 -12.81 -13.62
N ASP A 230 13.64 -12.53 -13.00
CA ASP A 230 13.55 -12.31 -11.56
C ASP A 230 13.74 -13.62 -10.79
N ARG A 231 14.49 -13.56 -9.68
CA ARG A 231 14.59 -14.68 -8.72
C ARG A 231 13.25 -15.03 -8.06
N ILE A 232 12.31 -14.08 -8.04
CA ILE A 232 10.92 -14.31 -7.63
C ILE A 232 10.14 -14.69 -8.88
N PRO A 233 9.53 -15.88 -8.93
CA PRO A 233 8.87 -16.37 -10.14
C PRO A 233 7.68 -15.50 -10.57
N ALA A 234 7.65 -15.08 -11.84
CA ALA A 234 6.54 -14.31 -12.41
C ALA A 234 5.24 -15.13 -12.51
N GLU A 235 5.30 -16.44 -12.37
CA GLU A 235 4.18 -17.36 -12.40
C GLU A 235 3.10 -16.98 -11.41
N GLY A 236 3.46 -16.48 -10.22
CA GLY A 236 2.49 -16.01 -9.23
C GLY A 236 1.62 -14.87 -9.76
N SER A 237 2.21 -13.90 -10.44
CA SER A 237 1.48 -12.78 -11.08
C SER A 237 0.57 -13.30 -12.21
N VAL A 238 1.06 -14.23 -13.03
CA VAL A 238 0.29 -14.86 -14.11
C VAL A 238 -0.92 -15.61 -13.55
N LEU A 239 -0.73 -16.41 -12.51
CA LEU A 239 -1.81 -17.18 -11.90
C LEU A 239 -2.90 -16.29 -11.27
N ILE A 240 -2.51 -15.16 -10.64
CA ILE A 240 -3.50 -14.21 -10.14
C ILE A 240 -4.25 -13.57 -11.30
N TYR A 241 -3.56 -13.12 -12.34
CA TYR A 241 -4.22 -12.53 -13.52
C TYR A 241 -5.25 -13.49 -14.12
N LEU A 242 -4.90 -14.76 -14.34
CA LEU A 242 -5.82 -15.78 -14.85
C LEU A 242 -6.99 -16.05 -13.90
N ALA A 243 -6.75 -16.00 -12.58
CA ALA A 243 -7.82 -16.18 -11.60
C ALA A 243 -8.77 -14.98 -11.58
N LEU A 244 -8.29 -13.75 -11.76
CA LEU A 244 -9.11 -12.54 -11.90
C LEU A 244 -10.00 -12.61 -13.15
N GLU A 245 -9.42 -12.96 -14.31
CA GLU A 245 -10.17 -13.17 -15.56
C GLU A 245 -11.27 -14.22 -15.38
N LYS A 246 -10.94 -15.37 -14.78
CA LYS A 246 -11.90 -16.43 -14.49
C LYS A 246 -13.01 -16.00 -13.53
N ALA A 247 -12.72 -15.10 -12.59
CA ALA A 247 -13.68 -14.56 -11.65
C ALA A 247 -14.56 -13.45 -12.27
N GLY A 248 -14.24 -12.99 -13.49
CA GLY A 248 -14.95 -11.90 -14.16
C GLY A 248 -14.60 -10.51 -13.65
N VAL A 249 -13.34 -10.32 -13.17
CA VAL A 249 -12.81 -9.01 -12.79
C VAL A 249 -12.29 -8.33 -14.05
N GLU A 250 -13.01 -7.32 -14.53
CA GLU A 250 -12.67 -6.57 -15.73
C GLU A 250 -11.55 -5.53 -15.46
N GLY A 251 -10.76 -5.21 -16.50
CA GLY A 251 -9.80 -4.13 -16.51
C GLY A 251 -8.45 -4.46 -15.84
N SER A 252 -8.15 -5.74 -15.58
CA SER A 252 -6.82 -6.14 -15.12
C SER A 252 -5.82 -6.21 -16.28
N GLU A 253 -4.54 -5.87 -16.02
CA GLU A 253 -3.47 -5.87 -17.01
C GLU A 253 -2.19 -6.49 -16.44
N LEU A 254 -1.47 -7.29 -17.24
CA LEU A 254 -0.23 -7.95 -16.84
C LEU A 254 0.87 -7.77 -17.89
N HIS A 255 2.03 -7.30 -17.46
CA HIS A 255 3.25 -7.22 -18.24
C HIS A 255 4.33 -8.12 -17.66
N VAL A 256 4.83 -9.07 -18.46
CA VAL A 256 6.02 -9.86 -18.14
C VAL A 256 7.13 -9.48 -19.11
N TYR A 257 8.15 -8.78 -18.63
CA TYR A 257 9.30 -8.34 -19.41
C TYR A 257 10.40 -9.41 -19.39
N PRO A 258 11.19 -9.57 -20.47
CA PRO A 258 12.21 -10.62 -20.50
C PRO A 258 13.36 -10.38 -19.51
N PHE A 259 13.71 -9.10 -19.26
CA PHE A 259 14.86 -8.72 -18.45
C PHE A 259 14.58 -7.56 -17.54
N GLY A 260 15.26 -7.52 -16.37
CA GLY A 260 15.17 -6.45 -15.39
C GLY A 260 15.55 -6.88 -13.98
N GLY A 261 15.50 -8.18 -13.71
CA GLY A 261 15.76 -8.75 -12.39
C GLY A 261 14.74 -8.29 -11.35
N HIS A 262 15.15 -8.27 -10.08
CA HIS A 262 14.32 -7.90 -8.95
C HIS A 262 14.65 -6.50 -8.41
N GLY A 263 13.67 -5.77 -7.88
CA GLY A 263 13.89 -4.51 -7.17
C GLY A 263 14.23 -3.34 -8.08
N TYR A 264 13.72 -3.31 -9.31
CA TYR A 264 14.00 -2.23 -10.25
C TYR A 264 13.36 -0.88 -9.85
N GLY A 265 12.22 -0.86 -9.12
CA GLY A 265 11.54 0.37 -8.74
C GLY A 265 11.25 1.27 -9.93
N LEU A 266 11.53 2.57 -9.82
CA LEU A 266 11.43 3.56 -10.91
C LEU A 266 12.76 3.78 -11.67
N ARG A 267 13.80 2.96 -11.39
CA ARG A 267 15.13 3.16 -12.00
C ARG A 267 15.10 2.98 -13.50
N LYS A 268 15.53 3.99 -14.23
CA LYS A 268 15.67 3.94 -15.70
C LYS A 268 16.93 3.15 -16.06
N THR A 269 16.74 2.09 -16.83
CA THR A 269 17.80 1.24 -17.36
C THR A 269 17.57 1.02 -18.86
N LYS A 270 18.46 0.26 -19.53
CA LYS A 270 18.25 -0.18 -20.93
C LYS A 270 17.22 -1.30 -21.06
N ASN A 271 16.79 -1.90 -19.93
CA ASN A 271 15.87 -3.02 -19.94
C ASN A 271 14.43 -2.54 -20.22
N PRO A 272 13.65 -3.31 -20.99
CA PRO A 272 12.27 -2.97 -21.34
C PRO A 272 11.36 -2.72 -20.13
N VAL A 273 11.67 -3.34 -18.98
CA VAL A 273 10.89 -3.14 -17.73
C VAL A 273 10.88 -1.69 -17.26
N SER A 274 11.87 -0.86 -17.66
CA SER A 274 11.89 0.58 -17.34
C SER A 274 10.68 1.35 -17.91
N GLN A 275 9.88 0.72 -18.78
CA GLN A 275 8.65 1.30 -19.33
C GLN A 275 7.41 0.98 -18.49
N TRP A 276 7.54 0.23 -17.38
CA TRP A 276 6.36 -0.11 -16.57
C TRP A 276 5.60 1.12 -16.03
N PRO A 277 6.24 2.26 -15.68
CA PRO A 277 5.50 3.43 -15.22
C PRO A 277 4.59 4.01 -16.31
N ASP A 278 5.06 4.07 -17.56
CA ASP A 278 4.27 4.55 -18.71
C ASP A 278 3.09 3.61 -19.00
N ARG A 279 3.27 2.29 -18.82
CA ARG A 279 2.19 1.30 -18.95
C ARG A 279 1.17 1.42 -17.83
N ALA A 280 1.62 1.59 -16.60
CA ALA A 280 0.75 1.81 -15.46
C ALA A 280 -0.06 3.12 -15.61
N GLU A 281 0.56 4.20 -16.10
CA GLU A 281 -0.15 5.44 -16.42
C GLU A 281 -1.22 5.23 -17.49
N ALA A 282 -0.89 4.54 -18.60
CA ALA A 282 -1.84 4.24 -19.66
C ALA A 282 -3.02 3.40 -19.15
N TRP A 283 -2.74 2.40 -18.32
CA TRP A 283 -3.75 1.59 -17.65
C TRP A 283 -4.64 2.41 -16.71
N MET A 284 -4.04 3.27 -15.87
CA MET A 284 -4.80 4.16 -14.99
C MET A 284 -5.73 5.10 -15.79
N ARG A 285 -5.29 5.61 -16.94
CA ARG A 285 -6.13 6.42 -17.85
C ARG A 285 -7.28 5.61 -18.43
N SER A 286 -7.05 4.36 -18.86
CA SER A 286 -8.10 3.49 -19.40
C SER A 286 -9.21 3.24 -18.39
N LEU A 287 -8.90 3.23 -17.10
CA LEU A 287 -9.85 3.09 -15.99
C LEU A 287 -10.39 4.45 -15.46
N LYS A 288 -10.07 5.57 -16.14
CA LYS A 288 -10.47 6.93 -15.72
C LYS A 288 -10.04 7.30 -14.30
N LEU A 289 -8.85 6.85 -13.91
CA LEU A 289 -8.26 7.15 -12.61
C LEU A 289 -7.46 8.46 -12.62
N LEU A 290 -7.12 8.98 -13.81
CA LEU A 290 -6.33 10.20 -13.99
C LEU A 290 -7.12 11.35 -14.65
N ASP A 291 -8.44 11.18 -14.82
CA ASP A 291 -9.32 12.16 -15.49
C ASP A 291 -10.00 13.11 -14.49
#